data_c14c80fe25b6e3832c6a1184930359eb
#
_entry.id   c14c80fe25b6e3832c6a1184930359eb
#
_cell.length_a   1.000
_cell.length_b   1.000
_cell.length_c   1.000
_cell.angle_alpha   90.00
_cell.angle_beta   90.00
_cell.angle_gamma   90.00
#
_symmetry.space_group_name_H-M   'P 1'
#
loop_
_entity.id
_entity.type
_entity.pdbx_description
1 polymer ?
#
loop_
_entity_poly.entity_id
_entity_poly.type
_entity_poly.pdbx_seq_one_letter_code
_entity_poly.pdbx_strand_id
1 'polypeptide(L)'
;MSKIKHFLKIFLFLISLQNINSQEVINDNSIEFFRKSFQDNLPKPYNWTNDYENLFSDEEETKLNKIIDDFEKETSIEIAIVTIDSFKVSKENFDMLSLHIANSWGVGKKDKSNGILIAISKGHRQIRIQNGDGIVQLFSDQETLMIIQKSIIPFFKKDEYFEGTLSGLMNIIDLLRTKQK
;
A
#
# COMPACT_ATOMS: atom_id res chain seq x y z
N MET A 1 9.65 -33.41 52.42
CA MET A 1 9.62 -32.02 51.97
C MET A 1 10.24 -31.78 50.58
N SER A 2 11.17 -32.58 50.07
CA SER A 2 11.81 -32.43 48.75
C SER A 2 10.86 -32.69 47.58
N LYS A 3 9.99 -33.69 47.58
CA LYS A 3 9.10 -34.07 46.48
C LYS A 3 8.01 -33.03 46.19
N ILE A 4 7.52 -32.29 47.15
CA ILE A 4 6.50 -31.25 46.98
C ILE A 4 7.08 -30.03 46.26
N LYS A 5 8.35 -29.68 46.51
CA LYS A 5 9.01 -28.55 45.83
C LYS A 5 9.27 -28.82 44.35
N HIS A 6 9.51 -30.07 43.95
CA HIS A 6 9.66 -30.42 42.53
C HIS A 6 8.33 -30.42 41.79
N PHE A 7 7.26 -30.88 42.43
CA PHE A 7 5.92 -30.89 41.83
C PHE A 7 5.41 -29.45 41.58
N LEU A 8 5.67 -28.56 42.55
CA LEU A 8 5.28 -27.15 42.44
C LEU A 8 6.05 -26.42 41.33
N LYS A 9 7.34 -26.73 41.12
CA LYS A 9 8.13 -26.15 39.99
C LYS A 9 7.66 -26.63 38.63
N ILE A 10 7.28 -27.90 38.46
CA ILE A 10 6.76 -28.45 37.22
C ILE A 10 5.37 -27.86 36.92
N PHE A 11 4.54 -27.69 37.96
CA PHE A 11 3.22 -27.09 37.78
C PHE A 11 3.29 -25.59 37.35
N LEU A 12 4.21 -24.81 37.93
CA LEU A 12 4.46 -23.43 37.54
C LEU A 12 5.05 -23.31 36.14
N PHE A 13 5.88 -24.27 35.69
CA PHE A 13 6.43 -24.32 34.36
C PHE A 13 5.35 -24.64 33.30
N LEU A 14 4.43 -25.56 33.61
CA LEU A 14 3.30 -25.88 32.73
C LEU A 14 2.30 -24.71 32.58
N ILE A 15 2.07 -23.94 33.65
CA ILE A 15 1.23 -22.75 33.61
C ILE A 15 1.89 -21.65 32.74
N SER A 16 3.21 -21.50 32.77
CA SER A 16 3.92 -20.54 31.93
C SER A 16 3.87 -20.89 30.45
N LEU A 17 3.93 -22.16 30.08
CA LEU A 17 3.80 -22.63 28.71
C LEU A 17 2.38 -22.44 28.15
N GLN A 18 1.34 -22.62 28.96
CA GLN A 18 -0.04 -22.37 28.53
C GLN A 18 -0.33 -20.87 28.32
N ASN A 19 0.27 -20.00 29.13
CA ASN A 19 0.10 -18.56 28.98
C ASN A 19 0.80 -18.01 27.72
N ILE A 20 1.94 -18.58 27.30
CA ILE A 20 2.64 -18.16 26.07
C ILE A 20 1.79 -18.46 24.83
N ASN A 21 1.22 -19.66 24.75
CA ASN A 21 0.36 -20.03 23.61
C ASN A 21 -0.94 -19.19 23.54
N SER A 22 -1.52 -18.86 24.68
CA SER A 22 -2.75 -18.06 24.69
C SER A 22 -2.51 -16.58 24.33
N GLN A 23 -1.34 -16.03 24.68
CA GLN A 23 -0.98 -14.66 24.28
C GLN A 23 -0.64 -14.55 22.79
N GLU A 24 0.04 -15.52 22.19
CA GLU A 24 0.29 -15.53 20.74
C GLU A 24 -1.02 -15.66 19.95
N VAL A 25 -1.92 -16.53 20.32
CA VAL A 25 -3.22 -16.72 19.65
C VAL A 25 -4.12 -15.49 19.80
N ILE A 26 -4.14 -14.85 20.97
CA ILE A 26 -4.91 -13.62 21.19
C ILE A 26 -4.34 -12.47 20.34
N ASN A 27 -3.03 -12.40 20.19
CA ASN A 27 -2.36 -11.34 19.44
C ASN A 27 -2.61 -11.48 17.93
N ASP A 28 -2.59 -12.68 17.38
CA ASP A 28 -2.84 -12.95 15.95
C ASP A 28 -4.30 -12.67 15.59
N ASN A 29 -5.24 -13.16 16.37
CA ASN A 29 -6.68 -12.87 16.17
C ASN A 29 -6.99 -11.36 16.27
N SER A 30 -6.30 -10.64 17.15
CA SER A 30 -6.49 -9.19 17.30
C SER A 30 -5.98 -8.43 16.08
N ILE A 31 -4.86 -8.84 15.52
CA ILE A 31 -4.29 -8.24 14.30
C ILE A 31 -5.21 -8.49 13.10
N GLU A 32 -5.70 -9.72 12.92
CA GLU A 32 -6.61 -10.05 11.82
C GLU A 32 -7.96 -9.31 11.95
N PHE A 33 -8.50 -9.19 13.15
CA PHE A 33 -9.70 -8.38 13.39
C PHE A 33 -9.48 -6.91 13.01
N PHE A 34 -8.32 -6.35 13.39
CA PHE A 34 -7.95 -4.98 13.06
C PHE A 34 -7.79 -4.76 11.55
N ARG A 35 -7.12 -5.69 10.86
CA ARG A 35 -6.97 -5.66 9.41
C ARG A 35 -8.31 -5.72 8.69
N LYS A 36 -9.18 -6.64 9.12
CA LYS A 36 -10.54 -6.74 8.58
C LYS A 36 -11.34 -5.47 8.81
N SER A 37 -11.31 -4.92 10.01
CA SER A 37 -11.98 -3.66 10.33
C SER A 37 -11.48 -2.50 9.46
N PHE A 38 -10.20 -2.42 9.16
CA PHE A 38 -9.65 -1.43 8.24
C PHE A 38 -10.14 -1.64 6.80
N GLN A 39 -10.15 -2.87 6.30
CA GLN A 39 -10.65 -3.21 4.97
C GLN A 39 -12.15 -2.89 4.80
N ASP A 40 -12.94 -3.18 5.85
CA ASP A 40 -14.38 -2.91 5.84
C ASP A 40 -14.71 -1.40 5.97
N ASN A 41 -13.76 -0.60 6.49
CA ASN A 41 -13.93 0.83 6.77
C ASN A 41 -12.74 1.64 6.26
N LEU A 42 -12.51 1.59 4.95
CA LEU A 42 -11.42 2.36 4.33
C LEU A 42 -11.60 3.87 4.56
N PRO A 43 -10.53 4.59 4.88
CA PRO A 43 -10.59 6.04 4.96
C PRO A 43 -10.93 6.63 3.59
N LYS A 44 -11.65 7.74 3.57
CA LYS A 44 -11.87 8.50 2.35
C LYS A 44 -10.57 9.18 1.93
N PRO A 45 -10.28 9.25 0.62
CA PRO A 45 -9.14 10.00 0.16
C PRO A 45 -9.32 11.49 0.50
N TYR A 46 -8.25 12.13 0.95
CA TYR A 46 -8.25 13.57 1.27
C TYR A 46 -7.57 14.40 0.17
N ASN A 47 -6.75 13.76 -0.67
CA ASN A 47 -6.10 14.38 -1.83
C ASN A 47 -5.69 13.29 -2.85
N TRP A 48 -4.95 13.66 -3.91
CA TRP A 48 -4.34 12.71 -4.84
C TRP A 48 -3.29 11.83 -4.16
N THR A 49 -2.49 12.40 -3.24
CA THR A 49 -1.55 11.66 -2.38
C THR A 49 -2.14 11.52 -0.99
N ASN A 50 -2.18 10.29 -0.48
CA ASN A 50 -2.73 9.92 0.83
C ASN A 50 -1.66 9.13 1.59
N ASP A 51 -0.80 9.84 2.30
CA ASP A 51 0.36 9.27 2.98
C ASP A 51 0.05 8.87 4.42
N TYR A 52 -0.36 7.61 4.63
CA TYR A 52 -0.65 7.07 5.97
C TYR A 52 0.56 6.47 6.69
N GLU A 53 1.72 6.38 6.01
CA GLU A 53 2.98 5.92 6.61
C GLU A 53 3.97 7.07 6.91
N ASN A 54 3.61 8.32 6.59
CA ASN A 54 4.47 9.50 6.69
C ASN A 54 5.82 9.29 5.96
N LEU A 55 5.74 8.85 4.71
CA LEU A 55 6.91 8.64 3.85
C LEU A 55 7.35 9.94 3.16
N PHE A 56 6.46 10.91 3.08
CA PHE A 56 6.66 12.18 2.38
C PHE A 56 6.53 13.35 3.35
N SER A 57 7.27 14.42 3.10
CA SER A 57 7.03 15.70 3.77
C SER A 57 5.82 16.43 3.15
N ASP A 58 5.29 17.43 3.82
CA ASP A 58 4.16 18.25 3.33
C ASP A 58 4.48 18.91 1.98
N GLU A 59 5.75 19.33 1.76
CA GLU A 59 6.23 19.90 0.51
C GLU A 59 6.27 18.86 -0.60
N GLU A 60 6.69 17.63 -0.29
CA GLU A 60 6.74 16.50 -1.23
C GLU A 60 5.33 16.05 -1.63
N GLU A 61 4.40 15.92 -0.68
CA GLU A 61 2.99 15.66 -0.98
C GLU A 61 2.39 16.76 -1.85
N THR A 62 2.63 18.02 -1.53
CA THR A 62 2.17 19.17 -2.31
C THR A 62 2.68 19.09 -3.75
N LYS A 63 3.95 18.72 -3.94
CA LYS A 63 4.55 18.57 -5.27
C LYS A 63 3.92 17.42 -6.05
N LEU A 64 3.74 16.26 -5.43
CA LEU A 64 3.06 15.11 -6.06
C LEU A 64 1.62 15.47 -6.46
N ASN A 65 0.86 16.05 -5.54
CA ASN A 65 -0.51 16.47 -5.76
C ASN A 65 -0.63 17.46 -6.93
N LYS A 66 0.28 18.44 -7.01
CA LYS A 66 0.28 19.42 -8.12
C LYS A 66 0.53 18.75 -9.46
N ILE A 67 1.48 17.82 -9.55
CA ILE A 67 1.81 17.10 -10.79
C ILE A 67 0.59 16.28 -11.26
N ILE A 68 -0.07 15.59 -10.33
CA ILE A 68 -1.24 14.76 -10.62
C ILE A 68 -2.43 15.63 -11.05
N ASP A 69 -2.69 16.72 -10.33
CA ASP A 69 -3.77 17.67 -10.64
C ASP A 69 -3.59 18.31 -12.03
N ASP A 70 -2.36 18.73 -12.36
CA ASP A 70 -2.05 19.27 -13.68
C ASP A 70 -2.26 18.22 -14.79
N PHE A 71 -1.88 16.96 -14.55
CA PHE A 71 -2.06 15.87 -15.50
C PHE A 71 -3.53 15.45 -15.66
N GLU A 72 -4.31 15.42 -14.57
CA GLU A 72 -5.75 15.16 -14.63
C GLU A 72 -6.48 16.21 -15.45
N LYS A 73 -6.16 17.49 -15.27
CA LYS A 73 -6.72 18.60 -16.05
C LYS A 73 -6.37 18.51 -17.53
N GLU A 74 -5.18 18.03 -17.87
CA GLU A 74 -4.72 17.87 -19.25
C GLU A 74 -5.41 16.69 -19.95
N THR A 75 -5.60 15.57 -19.26
CA THR A 75 -5.94 14.28 -19.90
C THR A 75 -7.25 13.65 -19.42
N SER A 76 -7.80 14.12 -18.33
CA SER A 76 -8.88 13.49 -17.55
C SER A 76 -8.50 12.12 -16.94
N ILE A 77 -7.24 11.70 -17.01
CA ILE A 77 -6.75 10.48 -16.32
C ILE A 77 -6.49 10.82 -14.85
N GLU A 78 -7.04 10.02 -13.97
CA GLU A 78 -6.85 10.19 -12.53
C GLU A 78 -5.73 9.28 -12.02
N ILE A 79 -4.78 9.85 -11.31
CA ILE A 79 -3.75 9.11 -10.59
C ILE A 79 -3.92 9.38 -9.11
N ALA A 80 -3.92 8.34 -8.28
CA ALA A 80 -3.87 8.47 -6.83
C ALA A 80 -2.66 7.73 -6.27
N ILE A 81 -2.12 8.24 -5.18
CA ILE A 81 -1.03 7.60 -4.42
C ILE A 81 -1.54 7.31 -3.01
N VAL A 82 -1.24 6.11 -2.51
CA VAL A 82 -1.53 5.73 -1.13
C VAL A 82 -0.36 5.00 -0.51
N THR A 83 0.01 5.36 0.70
CA THR A 83 0.90 4.56 1.53
C THR A 83 0.11 3.79 2.57
N ILE A 84 0.45 2.53 2.82
CA ILE A 84 -0.33 1.59 3.64
C ILE A 84 0.59 0.92 4.65
N ASP A 85 0.37 1.23 5.93
CA ASP A 85 1.11 0.61 7.02
C ASP A 85 0.92 -0.91 7.04
N SER A 86 2.01 -1.64 7.25
CA SER A 86 2.05 -3.10 7.31
C SER A 86 1.16 -3.72 8.39
N PHE A 87 0.77 -2.97 9.41
CA PHE A 87 -0.24 -3.41 10.38
C PHE A 87 -1.66 -3.48 9.80
N LYS A 88 -1.96 -2.68 8.77
CA LYS A 88 -3.29 -2.59 8.14
C LYS A 88 -3.61 -3.75 7.21
N VAL A 89 -2.58 -4.46 6.74
CA VAL A 89 -2.72 -5.55 5.77
C VAL A 89 -1.59 -6.57 5.97
N SER A 90 -1.83 -7.84 5.66
CA SER A 90 -0.73 -8.80 5.54
C SER A 90 -0.01 -8.62 4.20
N LYS A 91 1.22 -9.09 4.13
CA LYS A 91 2.04 -8.99 2.91
C LYS A 91 1.37 -9.66 1.71
N GLU A 92 0.73 -10.79 1.95
CA GLU A 92 0.04 -11.59 0.94
C GLU A 92 -1.22 -10.90 0.40
N ASN A 93 -1.90 -10.13 1.26
CA ASN A 93 -3.16 -9.45 0.93
C ASN A 93 -2.97 -8.02 0.41
N PHE A 94 -1.73 -7.53 0.32
CA PHE A 94 -1.45 -6.15 -0.09
C PHE A 94 -1.97 -5.82 -1.50
N ASP A 95 -1.84 -6.76 -2.43
CA ASP A 95 -2.33 -6.60 -3.80
C ASP A 95 -3.86 -6.46 -3.84
N MET A 96 -4.58 -7.37 -3.16
CA MET A 96 -6.04 -7.31 -3.07
C MET A 96 -6.52 -6.04 -2.37
N LEU A 97 -5.85 -5.61 -1.30
CA LEU A 97 -6.22 -4.38 -0.60
C LEU A 97 -6.00 -3.15 -1.48
N SER A 98 -4.90 -3.08 -2.23
CA SER A 98 -4.65 -1.95 -3.14
C SER A 98 -5.72 -1.85 -4.23
N LEU A 99 -6.14 -2.98 -4.80
CA LEU A 99 -7.25 -3.02 -5.75
C LEU A 99 -8.59 -2.61 -5.10
N HIS A 100 -8.85 -3.08 -3.88
CA HIS A 100 -10.04 -2.69 -3.12
C HIS A 100 -10.08 -1.18 -2.84
N ILE A 101 -8.95 -0.58 -2.49
CA ILE A 101 -8.81 0.88 -2.30
C ILE A 101 -9.11 1.62 -3.61
N ALA A 102 -8.50 1.21 -4.73
CA ALA A 102 -8.72 1.83 -6.04
C ALA A 102 -10.21 1.88 -6.40
N ASN A 103 -10.90 0.74 -6.22
CA ASN A 103 -12.33 0.61 -6.50
C ASN A 103 -13.20 1.41 -5.52
N SER A 104 -12.90 1.35 -4.21
CA SER A 104 -13.69 2.03 -3.17
C SER A 104 -13.55 3.55 -3.24
N TRP A 105 -12.38 4.05 -3.61
CA TRP A 105 -12.14 5.47 -3.83
C TRP A 105 -12.67 5.95 -5.18
N GLY A 106 -12.97 5.02 -6.08
CA GLY A 106 -13.45 5.33 -7.42
C GLY A 106 -12.41 6.07 -8.24
N VAL A 107 -11.14 5.64 -8.19
CA VAL A 107 -10.04 6.27 -8.94
C VAL A 107 -10.28 6.10 -10.42
N GLY A 108 -10.40 7.23 -11.14
CA GLY A 108 -10.74 7.29 -12.55
C GLY A 108 -12.20 7.63 -12.83
N LYS A 109 -12.48 8.13 -14.01
CA LYS A 109 -13.84 8.44 -14.44
C LYS A 109 -14.61 7.14 -14.70
N LYS A 110 -15.83 7.04 -14.15
CA LYS A 110 -16.64 5.84 -14.18
C LYS A 110 -16.94 5.32 -15.60
N ASP A 111 -17.11 6.23 -16.54
CA ASP A 111 -17.38 5.94 -17.95
C ASP A 111 -16.13 5.56 -18.75
N LYS A 112 -14.95 5.88 -18.24
CA LYS A 112 -13.67 5.67 -18.94
C LYS A 112 -12.78 4.60 -18.28
N SER A 113 -13.02 4.27 -17.02
CA SER A 113 -12.15 3.38 -16.21
C SER A 113 -10.66 3.76 -16.33
N ASN A 114 -10.37 5.07 -16.32
CA ASN A 114 -9.07 5.64 -16.64
C ASN A 114 -8.29 6.06 -15.38
N GLY A 115 -8.43 5.31 -14.31
CA GLY A 115 -7.75 5.53 -13.05
C GLY A 115 -6.47 4.72 -12.90
N ILE A 116 -5.52 5.27 -12.16
CA ILE A 116 -4.28 4.59 -11.74
C ILE A 116 -4.12 4.79 -10.23
N LEU A 117 -3.94 3.72 -9.48
CA LEU A 117 -3.56 3.80 -8.07
C LEU A 117 -2.13 3.28 -7.88
N ILE A 118 -1.25 4.12 -7.31
CA ILE A 118 0.08 3.72 -6.84
C ILE A 118 -0.03 3.46 -5.34
N ALA A 119 0.06 2.19 -4.94
CA ALA A 119 0.02 1.77 -3.54
C ALA A 119 1.40 1.34 -3.07
N ILE A 120 1.85 1.87 -1.94
CA ILE A 120 3.17 1.64 -1.37
C ILE A 120 3.01 1.11 0.06
N SER A 121 3.81 0.13 0.46
CA SER A 121 3.99 -0.26 1.86
C SER A 121 5.48 -0.39 2.15
N LYS A 122 6.01 0.54 2.94
CA LYS A 122 7.40 0.52 3.39
C LYS A 122 7.67 -0.68 4.28
N GLY A 123 6.77 -0.94 5.24
CA GLY A 123 6.93 -2.06 6.17
C GLY A 123 6.97 -3.41 5.48
N HIS A 124 6.20 -3.62 4.41
CA HIS A 124 6.23 -4.85 3.60
C HIS A 124 7.26 -4.80 2.47
N ARG A 125 7.88 -3.65 2.19
CA ARG A 125 8.72 -3.41 1.01
C ARG A 125 7.99 -3.80 -0.29
N GLN A 126 6.75 -3.37 -0.40
CA GLN A 126 5.89 -3.64 -1.55
C GLN A 126 5.43 -2.36 -2.22
N ILE A 127 5.23 -2.46 -3.53
CA ILE A 127 4.55 -1.47 -4.35
C ILE A 127 3.62 -2.18 -5.32
N ARG A 128 2.46 -1.59 -5.58
CA ARG A 128 1.52 -1.99 -6.63
C ARG A 128 1.08 -0.77 -7.41
N ILE A 129 0.88 -0.94 -8.70
CA ILE A 129 0.20 0.02 -9.56
C ILE A 129 -1.03 -0.70 -10.11
N GLN A 130 -2.20 -0.23 -9.73
CA GLN A 130 -3.48 -0.75 -10.19
C GLN A 130 -3.98 0.14 -11.32
N ASN A 131 -4.14 -0.44 -12.49
CA ASN A 131 -4.59 0.24 -13.69
C ASN A 131 -6.06 -0.10 -13.97
N GLY A 132 -6.90 0.91 -14.18
CA GLY A 132 -8.26 0.70 -14.67
C GLY A 132 -8.28 0.17 -16.10
N ASP A 133 -9.39 -0.46 -16.51
CA ASP A 133 -9.52 -1.11 -17.82
C ASP A 133 -9.21 -0.18 -19.01
N GLY A 134 -9.56 1.11 -18.89
CA GLY A 134 -9.23 2.12 -19.90
C GLY A 134 -7.75 2.46 -19.97
N ILE A 135 -7.01 2.22 -18.90
CA ILE A 135 -5.56 2.44 -18.84
C ILE A 135 -4.79 1.24 -19.39
N VAL A 136 -5.24 0.00 -19.11
CA VAL A 136 -4.56 -1.22 -19.57
C VAL A 136 -4.35 -1.24 -21.09
N GLN A 137 -5.25 -0.62 -21.86
CA GLN A 137 -5.12 -0.49 -23.31
C GLN A 137 -3.99 0.48 -23.73
N LEU A 138 -3.68 1.46 -22.89
CA LEU A 138 -2.64 2.46 -23.13
C LEU A 138 -1.32 2.11 -22.42
N PHE A 139 -1.41 1.42 -21.31
CA PHE A 139 -0.32 1.15 -20.40
C PHE A 139 -0.38 -0.30 -19.93
N SER A 140 0.34 -1.17 -20.59
CA SER A 140 0.32 -2.62 -20.36
C SER A 140 0.95 -2.99 -19.01
N ASP A 141 0.60 -4.19 -18.51
CA ASP A 141 1.20 -4.75 -17.29
C ASP A 141 2.72 -4.87 -17.39
N GLN A 142 3.26 -5.17 -18.59
CA GLN A 142 4.70 -5.24 -18.80
C GLN A 142 5.36 -3.87 -18.67
N GLU A 143 4.74 -2.81 -19.20
CA GLU A 143 5.24 -1.43 -19.05
C GLU A 143 5.13 -0.97 -17.60
N THR A 144 4.04 -1.31 -16.90
CA THR A 144 3.86 -1.10 -15.45
C THR A 144 5.01 -1.74 -14.67
N LEU A 145 5.29 -3.01 -14.94
CA LEU A 145 6.37 -3.74 -14.28
C LEU A 145 7.75 -3.12 -14.56
N MET A 146 8.00 -2.69 -15.80
CA MET A 146 9.26 -2.02 -16.16
C MET A 146 9.45 -0.71 -15.40
N ILE A 147 8.40 0.11 -15.26
CA ILE A 147 8.47 1.36 -14.48
C ILE A 147 8.75 1.05 -13.00
N ILE A 148 8.06 0.09 -12.41
CA ILE A 148 8.33 -0.32 -11.03
C ILE A 148 9.79 -0.72 -10.86
N GLN A 149 10.31 -1.60 -11.72
CA GLN A 149 11.65 -2.16 -11.59
C GLN A 149 12.76 -1.16 -11.88
N LYS A 150 12.59 -0.28 -12.86
CA LYS A 150 13.64 0.61 -13.35
C LYS A 150 13.59 2.01 -12.75
N SER A 151 12.39 2.50 -12.44
CA SER A 151 12.19 3.89 -12.05
C SER A 151 11.86 4.05 -10.55
N ILE A 152 11.34 3.01 -9.87
CA ILE A 152 10.91 3.13 -8.48
C ILE A 152 11.82 2.33 -7.54
N ILE A 153 11.95 1.04 -7.75
CA ILE A 153 12.68 0.13 -6.84
C ILE A 153 14.13 0.55 -6.58
N PRO A 154 14.92 1.09 -7.55
CA PRO A 154 16.29 1.51 -7.27
C PRO A 154 16.41 2.60 -6.19
N PHE A 155 15.42 3.49 -6.09
CA PHE A 155 15.31 4.52 -5.05
C PHE A 155 14.83 3.92 -3.73
N PHE A 156 13.77 3.11 -3.75
CA PHE A 156 13.22 2.47 -2.55
C PHE A 156 14.23 1.59 -1.81
N LYS A 157 15.18 0.97 -2.53
CA LYS A 157 16.30 0.22 -1.93
C LYS A 157 17.25 1.10 -1.12
N LYS A 158 17.22 2.41 -1.31
CA LYS A 158 18.02 3.40 -0.58
C LYS A 158 17.19 4.19 0.44
N ASP A 159 15.94 3.78 0.68
CA ASP A 159 14.94 4.51 1.47
C ASP A 159 14.55 5.90 0.90
N GLU A 160 14.86 6.18 -0.37
CA GLU A 160 14.52 7.39 -1.13
C GLU A 160 13.09 7.24 -1.70
N TYR A 161 12.07 7.22 -0.81
CA TYR A 161 10.68 6.92 -1.20
C TYR A 161 10.05 8.01 -2.06
N PHE A 162 10.31 9.27 -1.75
CA PHE A 162 9.79 10.37 -2.55
C PHE A 162 10.36 10.37 -3.98
N GLU A 163 11.68 10.28 -4.11
CA GLU A 163 12.37 10.26 -5.41
C GLU A 163 11.90 9.10 -6.29
N GLY A 164 11.73 7.92 -5.67
CA GLY A 164 11.23 6.75 -6.39
C GLY A 164 9.79 6.91 -6.85
N THR A 165 8.93 7.45 -5.98
CA THR A 165 7.53 7.71 -6.31
C THR A 165 7.42 8.79 -7.39
N LEU A 166 8.14 9.88 -7.26
CA LEU A 166 8.19 10.95 -8.25
C LEU A 166 8.71 10.44 -9.61
N SER A 167 9.80 9.68 -9.61
CA SER A 167 10.35 9.09 -10.83
C SER A 167 9.34 8.16 -11.51
N GLY A 168 8.67 7.29 -10.76
CA GLY A 168 7.62 6.42 -11.29
C GLY A 168 6.45 7.20 -11.86
N LEU A 169 5.93 8.17 -11.11
CA LEU A 169 4.84 9.05 -11.54
C LEU A 169 5.16 9.77 -12.86
N MET A 170 6.34 10.37 -12.97
CA MET A 170 6.75 11.08 -14.19
C MET A 170 6.86 10.13 -15.38
N ASN A 171 7.42 8.93 -15.20
CA ASN A 171 7.51 7.93 -16.28
C ASN A 171 6.13 7.44 -16.74
N ILE A 172 5.16 7.27 -15.82
CA ILE A 172 3.76 6.94 -16.16
C ILE A 172 3.15 8.06 -17.02
N ILE A 173 3.28 9.30 -16.55
CA ILE A 173 2.74 10.49 -17.23
C ILE A 173 3.33 10.63 -18.64
N ASP A 174 4.64 10.55 -18.78
CA ASP A 174 5.33 10.68 -20.05
C ASP A 174 4.92 9.58 -21.04
N LEU A 175 4.80 8.34 -20.56
CA LEU A 175 4.32 7.23 -21.37
C LEU A 175 2.90 7.46 -21.87
N LEU A 176 1.98 7.85 -20.98
CA LEU A 176 0.58 8.10 -21.33
C LEU A 176 0.43 9.27 -22.31
N ARG A 177 1.19 10.37 -22.13
CA ARG A 177 1.23 11.48 -23.08
C ARG A 177 1.69 11.06 -24.48
N THR A 178 2.64 10.12 -24.53
CA THR A 178 3.14 9.61 -25.82
C THR A 178 2.10 8.78 -26.55
N LYS A 179 1.27 8.04 -25.82
CA LYS A 179 0.27 7.13 -26.40
C LYS A 179 -1.09 7.76 -26.70
N GLN A 180 -1.33 8.97 -26.21
CA GLN A 180 -2.55 9.74 -26.51
C GLN A 180 -2.39 10.66 -27.73
N LYS A 181 -1.20 10.75 -28.32
CA LYS A 181 -0.93 11.47 -29.58
C LYS A 181 -1.23 10.60 -30.78
#